data_95b6608fff7c6309e5ca097c37a68f1a
#
_entry.id   95b6608fff7c6309e5ca097c37a68f1a
#
_cell.length_a   1.000
_cell.length_b   1.000
_cell.length_c   1.000
_cell.angle_alpha   90.00
_cell.angle_beta   90.00
_cell.angle_gamma   90.00
#
_symmetry.space_group_name_H-M   'P 1'
#
loop_
_entity.id
_entity.type
_entity.pdbx_description
1 polymer ?
#
loop_
_entity_poly.entity_id
_entity_poly.type
_entity_poly.pdbx_seq_one_letter_code
_entity_poly.pdbx_strand_id
1 'polypeptide(L)'
;RWLLYGALVSAALVGSGKMSIAIGADQASCGSGADWPLWQAFVERHIQSDGRVIDHATERLHSTSEGQSYAMVFALIAHDRTRFEQLWRWSVANLLGNRLGTQLPAWQWGRRDDGSWGVIDANSASDADLWFVYALAEAGRLWQQPQYTQDALTMLELIVADEVVDLPGLGPMLLPGRSGFATIPQQ
;
A
#
# COMPACT_ATOMS: atom_id res chain seq x y z
N ARG A 1 -29.33 -35.56 15.55
CA ARG A 1 -28.99 -36.58 16.56
C ARG A 1 -27.70 -36.20 17.25
N TRP A 2 -27.84 -35.84 18.47
CA TRP A 2 -27.26 -36.07 19.78
C TRP A 2 -27.41 -34.81 20.59
N LEU A 3 -28.37 -34.73 21.42
CA LEU A 3 -28.67 -35.05 22.80
C LEU A 3 -27.96 -34.15 23.83
N LEU A 4 -28.81 -33.34 24.43
CA LEU A 4 -28.87 -32.73 25.73
C LEU A 4 -28.14 -33.49 26.88
N TYR A 5 -27.37 -32.74 27.69
CA TYR A 5 -27.27 -33.05 29.12
C TYR A 5 -27.36 -31.74 29.92
N GLY A 6 -28.43 -31.61 30.65
CA GLY A 6 -28.59 -30.61 31.70
C GLY A 6 -27.94 -31.08 32.99
N ALA A 7 -27.37 -30.16 33.74
CA ALA A 7 -27.11 -30.34 35.16
C ALA A 7 -27.43 -29.04 35.89
N LEU A 8 -28.53 -29.08 36.64
CA LEU A 8 -28.86 -28.15 37.69
C LEU A 8 -27.84 -28.29 38.84
N VAL A 9 -27.25 -27.18 39.28
CA VAL A 9 -26.65 -27.10 40.62
C VAL A 9 -27.15 -25.82 41.30
N SER A 10 -27.64 -26.05 42.45
CA SER A 10 -28.36 -25.17 43.36
C SER A 10 -27.56 -23.96 43.85
N ALA A 11 -28.31 -22.92 44.17
CA ALA A 11 -27.91 -21.69 44.83
C ALA A 11 -27.31 -21.92 46.23
N ALA A 12 -26.24 -21.21 46.52
CA ALA A 12 -25.85 -20.83 47.87
C ALA A 12 -25.56 -19.34 47.90
N LEU A 13 -26.44 -18.59 48.54
CA LEU A 13 -26.29 -17.19 48.92
C LEU A 13 -25.21 -17.05 49.97
N VAL A 14 -24.14 -16.35 49.72
CA VAL A 14 -23.27 -15.76 50.75
C VAL A 14 -22.78 -14.40 50.29
N GLY A 15 -23.15 -13.37 51.03
CA GLY A 15 -22.36 -12.20 51.37
C GLY A 15 -22.00 -11.20 50.28
N SER A 16 -22.73 -10.08 50.30
CA SER A 16 -22.41 -8.85 49.56
C SER A 16 -21.05 -8.26 49.95
N GLY A 17 -20.06 -8.42 49.09
CA GLY A 17 -18.86 -7.61 49.07
C GLY A 17 -18.66 -7.10 47.65
N LYS A 18 -19.05 -5.87 47.36
CA LYS A 18 -18.72 -5.22 46.09
C LYS A 18 -17.22 -4.90 46.05
N MET A 19 -16.42 -5.83 45.59
CA MET A 19 -15.05 -5.54 45.22
C MET A 19 -15.07 -4.98 43.79
N SER A 20 -15.16 -3.68 43.69
CA SER A 20 -14.92 -2.97 42.41
C SER A 20 -13.44 -3.06 42.10
N ILE A 21 -13.09 -4.05 41.28
CA ILE A 21 -11.78 -4.02 40.58
C ILE A 21 -11.91 -2.95 39.52
N ALA A 22 -11.39 -1.77 39.81
CA ALA A 22 -11.12 -0.78 38.78
C ALA A 22 -9.97 -1.35 37.91
N ILE A 23 -10.34 -2.07 36.85
CA ILE A 23 -9.42 -2.31 35.74
C ILE A 23 -9.29 -0.94 35.07
N GLY A 24 -8.27 -0.19 35.48
CA GLY A 24 -7.74 0.92 34.72
C GLY A 24 -7.24 0.34 33.40
N ALA A 25 -8.11 0.22 32.42
CA ALA A 25 -7.70 0.14 31.05
C ALA A 25 -7.08 1.51 30.75
N ASP A 26 -5.77 1.60 30.92
CA ASP A 26 -4.98 2.61 30.24
C ASP A 26 -5.23 2.36 28.74
N GLN A 27 -6.27 3.00 28.21
CA GLN A 27 -6.46 3.13 26.77
C GLN A 27 -5.30 4.05 26.35
N ALA A 28 -4.17 3.42 26.02
CA ALA A 28 -3.21 4.08 25.18
C ALA A 28 -4.00 4.55 23.96
N SER A 29 -4.39 5.82 23.97
CA SER A 29 -4.95 6.46 22.79
C SER A 29 -3.86 6.31 21.74
N CYS A 30 -4.09 5.49 20.72
CA CYS A 30 -3.30 5.58 19.51
C CYS A 30 -3.37 7.05 19.10
N GLY A 31 -2.25 7.78 19.24
CA GLY A 31 -2.19 9.19 18.90
C GLY A 31 -2.79 9.38 17.51
N SER A 32 -3.50 10.46 17.30
CA SER A 32 -3.95 10.83 15.97
C SER A 32 -2.70 10.84 15.07
N GLY A 33 -2.79 10.35 13.84
CA GLY A 33 -1.63 10.32 12.92
C GLY A 33 -0.91 11.66 12.74
N ALA A 34 -1.52 12.77 13.21
CA ALA A 34 -0.91 14.09 13.35
C ALA A 34 0.32 14.12 14.28
N ASP A 35 0.45 13.16 15.19
CA ASP A 35 1.53 13.10 16.19
C ASP A 35 2.67 12.15 15.80
N TRP A 36 2.84 11.84 14.53
CA TRP A 36 3.95 11.01 14.03
C TRP A 36 5.09 11.89 13.46
N PRO A 37 6.08 12.30 14.29
CA PRO A 37 7.14 13.22 13.88
C PRO A 37 7.99 12.72 12.72
N LEU A 38 8.21 11.40 12.64
CA LEU A 38 8.98 10.81 11.53
C LEU A 38 8.24 10.95 10.19
N TRP A 39 6.91 10.86 10.19
CA TRP A 39 6.12 11.14 8.99
C TRP A 39 6.27 12.59 8.55
N GLN A 40 6.17 13.53 9.49
CA GLN A 40 6.34 14.96 9.18
C GLN A 40 7.73 15.24 8.60
N ALA A 41 8.78 14.71 9.22
CA ALA A 41 10.15 14.84 8.72
C ALA A 41 10.33 14.20 7.33
N PHE A 42 9.69 13.06 7.06
CA PHE A 42 9.70 12.42 5.74
C PHE A 42 8.99 13.28 4.69
N VAL A 43 7.81 13.82 5.02
CA VAL A 43 7.05 14.73 4.14
C VAL A 43 7.89 15.95 3.77
N GLU A 44 8.44 16.62 4.77
CA GLU A 44 9.25 17.84 4.56
C GLU A 44 10.48 17.59 3.71
N ARG A 45 11.11 16.43 3.89
CA ARG A 45 12.37 16.13 3.22
C ARG A 45 12.19 15.54 1.83
N HIS A 46 11.19 14.67 1.63
CA HIS A 46 11.10 13.82 0.45
C HIS A 46 9.89 14.08 -0.44
N ILE A 47 8.80 14.65 0.07
CA ILE A 47 7.57 14.82 -0.71
C ILE A 47 7.43 16.26 -1.19
N GLN A 48 7.38 16.46 -2.50
CA GLN A 48 7.08 17.75 -3.09
C GLN A 48 5.58 18.10 -2.97
N SER A 49 5.25 19.36 -3.17
CA SER A 49 3.88 19.86 -3.03
C SER A 49 2.88 19.23 -4.01
N ASP A 50 3.36 18.71 -5.14
CA ASP A 50 2.56 17.98 -6.14
C ASP A 50 2.36 16.50 -5.83
N GLY A 51 3.04 15.97 -4.78
CA GLY A 51 2.98 14.57 -4.36
C GLY A 51 4.13 13.71 -4.89
N ARG A 52 5.14 14.28 -5.52
CA ARG A 52 6.32 13.55 -5.95
C ARG A 52 7.21 13.20 -4.75
N VAL A 53 7.61 11.94 -4.63
CA VAL A 53 8.65 11.50 -3.68
C VAL A 53 10.01 11.55 -4.37
N ILE A 54 10.99 12.22 -3.75
CA ILE A 54 12.34 12.35 -4.29
C ILE A 54 13.31 11.47 -3.52
N ASP A 55 14.09 10.68 -4.25
CA ASP A 55 15.29 10.05 -3.74
C ASP A 55 16.47 11.01 -3.81
N HIS A 56 16.87 11.54 -2.66
CA HIS A 56 18.01 12.45 -2.53
C HIS A 56 19.37 11.74 -2.51
N ALA A 57 19.40 10.41 -2.53
CA ALA A 57 20.64 9.65 -2.62
C ALA A 57 21.21 9.63 -4.06
N THR A 58 20.40 10.02 -5.04
CA THR A 58 20.83 10.09 -6.44
C THR A 58 21.00 11.55 -6.88
N GLU A 59 22.06 11.85 -7.64
CA GLU A 59 22.28 13.19 -8.20
C GLU A 59 21.16 13.61 -9.18
N ARG A 60 20.50 12.63 -9.79
CA ARG A 60 19.40 12.85 -10.75
C ARG A 60 18.05 13.06 -10.07
N LEU A 61 17.99 13.02 -8.74
CA LEU A 61 16.77 13.21 -7.97
C LEU A 61 15.62 12.32 -8.48
N HIS A 62 15.89 11.02 -8.60
CA HIS A 62 14.93 10.07 -9.13
C HIS A 62 13.69 9.96 -8.21
N SER A 63 12.61 9.49 -8.79
CA SER A 63 11.44 8.99 -8.08
C SER A 63 11.19 7.57 -8.55
N THR A 64 10.88 6.68 -7.63
CA THR A 64 10.61 5.28 -7.94
C THR A 64 9.18 4.93 -7.56
N SER A 65 8.64 3.88 -8.18
CA SER A 65 7.34 3.35 -7.81
C SER A 65 7.33 2.87 -6.37
N GLU A 66 8.45 2.32 -5.87
CA GLU A 66 8.62 1.90 -4.47
C GLU A 66 8.52 3.09 -3.52
N GLY A 67 9.24 4.18 -3.82
CA GLY A 67 9.17 5.40 -3.01
C GLY A 67 7.75 5.96 -2.92
N GLN A 68 7.03 6.00 -4.05
CA GLN A 68 5.65 6.48 -4.12
C GLN A 68 4.68 5.56 -3.37
N SER A 69 4.74 4.24 -3.60
CA SER A 69 3.83 3.28 -2.98
C SER A 69 4.03 3.19 -1.46
N TYR A 70 5.29 3.17 -0.99
CA TYR A 70 5.60 3.18 0.45
C TYR A 70 5.13 4.47 1.12
N ALA A 71 5.32 5.62 0.48
CA ALA A 71 4.82 6.89 0.99
C ALA A 71 3.28 6.90 1.11
N MET A 72 2.55 6.27 0.18
CA MET A 72 1.09 6.10 0.28
C MET A 72 0.71 5.25 1.50
N VAL A 73 1.43 4.18 1.80
CA VAL A 73 1.21 3.37 3.01
C VAL A 73 1.47 4.19 4.28
N PHE A 74 2.55 4.98 4.29
CA PHE A 74 2.82 5.86 5.44
C PHE A 74 1.73 6.93 5.61
N ALA A 75 1.23 7.50 4.52
CA ALA A 75 0.10 8.43 4.58
C ALA A 75 -1.17 7.78 5.14
N LEU A 76 -1.44 6.51 4.82
CA LEU A 76 -2.53 5.73 5.43
C LEU A 76 -2.36 5.57 6.93
N ILE A 77 -1.16 5.14 7.38
CA ILE A 77 -0.84 4.96 8.80
C ILE A 77 -0.98 6.29 9.56
N ALA A 78 -0.56 7.39 8.92
CA ALA A 78 -0.67 8.74 9.46
C ALA A 78 -2.08 9.32 9.38
N HIS A 79 -3.05 8.64 8.77
CA HIS A 79 -4.37 9.18 8.42
C HIS A 79 -4.31 10.48 7.60
N ASP A 80 -3.22 10.68 6.85
CA ASP A 80 -2.99 11.87 6.01
C ASP A 80 -3.60 11.66 4.61
N ARG A 81 -4.92 11.77 4.54
CA ARG A 81 -5.66 11.60 3.30
C ARG A 81 -5.21 12.57 2.20
N THR A 82 -4.92 13.81 2.58
CA THR A 82 -4.50 14.84 1.60
C THR A 82 -3.20 14.43 0.90
N ARG A 83 -2.20 13.95 1.67
CA ARG A 83 -0.94 13.47 1.09
C ARG A 83 -1.13 12.21 0.27
N PHE A 84 -1.96 11.28 0.74
CA PHE A 84 -2.29 10.07 -0.02
C PHE A 84 -2.86 10.42 -1.40
N GLU A 85 -3.82 11.33 -1.48
CA GLU A 85 -4.41 11.79 -2.74
C GLU A 85 -3.40 12.47 -3.66
N GLN A 86 -2.48 13.25 -3.12
CA GLN A 86 -1.41 13.89 -3.89
C GLN A 86 -0.44 12.84 -4.46
N LEU A 87 0.03 11.91 -3.63
CA LEU A 87 0.92 10.81 -4.02
C LEU A 87 0.31 9.95 -5.13
N TRP A 88 -0.95 9.54 -4.97
CA TRP A 88 -1.63 8.73 -5.98
C TRP A 88 -1.82 9.48 -7.29
N ARG A 89 -2.29 10.73 -7.23
CA ARG A 89 -2.47 11.57 -8.42
C ARG A 89 -1.17 11.76 -9.18
N TRP A 90 -0.07 12.00 -8.46
CA TRP A 90 1.24 12.14 -9.08
C TRP A 90 1.67 10.83 -9.76
N SER A 91 1.48 9.69 -9.11
CA SER A 91 1.82 8.36 -9.64
C SER A 91 1.02 8.05 -10.91
N VAL A 92 -0.28 8.33 -10.92
CA VAL A 92 -1.12 8.16 -12.11
C VAL A 92 -0.64 9.03 -13.27
N ALA A 93 -0.32 10.29 -13.00
CA ALA A 93 0.10 11.22 -14.04
C ALA A 93 1.49 10.88 -14.62
N ASN A 94 2.44 10.49 -13.78
CA ASN A 94 3.83 10.42 -14.15
C ASN A 94 4.35 8.98 -14.36
N LEU A 95 3.98 8.03 -13.49
CA LEU A 95 4.43 6.63 -13.62
C LEU A 95 3.52 5.83 -14.55
N LEU A 96 2.22 6.12 -14.54
CA LEU A 96 1.22 5.48 -15.40
C LEU A 96 0.92 6.28 -16.69
N GLY A 97 1.38 7.53 -16.79
CA GLY A 97 1.08 8.40 -17.93
C GLY A 97 -0.41 8.61 -18.18
N ASN A 98 -1.22 8.68 -17.10
CA ASN A 98 -2.69 8.74 -17.11
C ASN A 98 -3.37 7.53 -17.79
N ARG A 99 -2.73 6.37 -17.77
CA ARG A 99 -3.20 5.14 -18.42
C ARG A 99 -3.47 4.01 -17.42
N LEU A 100 -4.08 4.34 -16.29
CA LEU A 100 -4.54 3.32 -15.34
C LEU A 100 -5.45 2.30 -16.07
N GLY A 101 -5.18 1.02 -15.87
CA GLY A 101 -5.88 -0.09 -16.52
C GLY A 101 -5.27 -0.54 -17.85
N THR A 102 -4.21 0.10 -18.34
CA THR A 102 -3.54 -0.33 -19.58
C THR A 102 -2.07 -0.69 -19.38
N GLN A 103 -1.48 -0.30 -18.27
CA GLN A 103 -0.09 -0.60 -17.92
C GLN A 103 0.12 -0.49 -16.41
N LEU A 104 1.15 -1.18 -15.90
CA LEU A 104 1.67 -1.01 -14.55
C LEU A 104 2.54 0.26 -14.46
N PRO A 105 2.75 0.81 -13.24
CA PRO A 105 3.64 1.95 -13.03
C PRO A 105 5.06 1.68 -13.52
N ALA A 106 5.64 2.65 -14.20
CA ALA A 106 7.06 2.64 -14.49
C ALA A 106 7.84 2.72 -13.16
N TRP A 107 8.86 1.86 -12.99
CA TRP A 107 9.59 1.82 -11.72
C TRP A 107 10.46 3.05 -11.49
N GLN A 108 10.94 3.72 -12.58
CA GLN A 108 11.86 4.84 -12.45
C GLN A 108 11.44 6.05 -13.29
N TRP A 109 11.39 7.20 -12.64
CA TRP A 109 11.10 8.50 -13.23
C TRP A 109 12.11 9.53 -12.74
N GLY A 110 12.49 10.49 -13.60
CA GLY A 110 13.45 11.52 -13.22
C GLY A 110 13.95 12.33 -14.41
N ARG A 111 15.12 12.94 -14.24
CA ARG A 111 15.78 13.70 -15.29
C ARG A 111 16.50 12.75 -16.24
N ARG A 112 16.11 12.76 -17.50
CA ARG A 112 16.71 11.98 -18.60
C ARG A 112 18.05 12.58 -19.04
N ASP A 113 18.79 11.85 -19.88
CA ASP A 113 20.08 12.28 -20.42
C ASP A 113 19.97 13.52 -21.33
N ASP A 114 18.83 13.71 -21.98
CA ASP A 114 18.52 14.89 -22.80
C ASP A 114 18.10 16.12 -21.97
N GLY A 115 18.09 15.98 -20.64
CA GLY A 115 17.69 17.01 -19.70
C GLY A 115 16.18 17.14 -19.46
N SER A 116 15.35 16.41 -20.19
CA SER A 116 13.90 16.38 -19.98
C SER A 116 13.53 15.58 -18.73
N TRP A 117 12.33 15.81 -18.20
CA TRP A 117 11.78 15.06 -17.09
C TRP A 117 10.75 14.04 -17.59
N GLY A 118 10.81 12.81 -17.07
CA GLY A 118 9.89 11.76 -17.45
C GLY A 118 10.32 10.37 -16.99
N VAL A 119 9.63 9.35 -17.49
CA VAL A 119 9.98 7.95 -17.25
C VAL A 119 11.36 7.67 -17.82
N ILE A 120 12.26 7.13 -17.00
CA ILE A 120 13.61 6.71 -17.36
C ILE A 120 13.59 5.22 -17.76
N ASP A 121 12.96 4.39 -16.93
CA ASP A 121 12.76 2.98 -17.20
C ASP A 121 11.28 2.64 -17.00
N ALA A 122 10.66 2.12 -18.04
CA ALA A 122 9.23 1.82 -18.09
C ALA A 122 8.90 0.39 -17.62
N ASN A 123 9.88 -0.40 -17.17
CA ASN A 123 9.58 -1.68 -16.54
C ASN A 123 8.77 -1.45 -15.26
N SER A 124 8.05 -2.47 -14.80
CA SER A 124 7.35 -2.46 -13.52
C SER A 124 8.23 -3.02 -12.40
N ALA A 125 7.82 -2.81 -11.15
CA ALA A 125 8.42 -3.40 -9.96
C ALA A 125 7.30 -4.01 -9.11
N SER A 126 7.21 -5.33 -9.09
CA SER A 126 6.06 -6.06 -8.54
C SER A 126 5.83 -5.83 -7.05
N ASP A 127 6.88 -5.59 -6.28
CA ASP A 127 6.76 -5.22 -4.87
C ASP A 127 6.07 -3.87 -4.70
N ALA A 128 6.47 -2.86 -5.49
CA ALA A 128 5.83 -1.55 -5.49
C ALA A 128 4.38 -1.62 -5.97
N ASP A 129 4.11 -2.41 -7.02
CA ASP A 129 2.78 -2.57 -7.58
C ASP A 129 1.83 -3.22 -6.58
N LEU A 130 2.27 -4.24 -5.83
CA LEU A 130 1.51 -4.82 -4.73
C LEU A 130 1.28 -3.82 -3.58
N TRP A 131 2.25 -2.96 -3.27
CA TRP A 131 2.07 -1.92 -2.27
C TRP A 131 1.08 -0.83 -2.71
N PHE A 132 1.03 -0.47 -3.99
CA PHE A 132 -0.03 0.38 -4.53
C PHE A 132 -1.41 -0.27 -4.37
N VAL A 133 -1.54 -1.55 -4.75
CA VAL A 133 -2.80 -2.29 -4.59
C VAL A 133 -3.25 -2.32 -3.14
N TYR A 134 -2.34 -2.65 -2.21
CA TYR A 134 -2.64 -2.66 -0.78
C TYR A 134 -3.09 -1.29 -0.28
N ALA A 135 -2.31 -0.24 -0.59
CA ALA A 135 -2.59 1.12 -0.15
C ALA A 135 -3.95 1.62 -0.66
N LEU A 136 -4.27 1.35 -1.92
CA LEU A 136 -5.54 1.73 -2.53
C LEU A 136 -6.72 0.95 -1.95
N ALA A 137 -6.59 -0.38 -1.77
CA ALA A 137 -7.63 -1.20 -1.17
C ALA A 137 -7.97 -0.74 0.26
N GLU A 138 -6.94 -0.48 1.07
CA GLU A 138 -7.12 0.02 2.44
C GLU A 138 -7.66 1.44 2.47
N ALA A 139 -7.25 2.33 1.59
CA ALA A 139 -7.82 3.67 1.44
C ALA A 139 -9.31 3.62 1.09
N GLY A 140 -9.67 2.73 0.15
CA GLY A 140 -11.06 2.49 -0.24
C GLY A 140 -11.91 2.04 0.95
N ARG A 141 -11.40 1.12 1.76
CA ARG A 141 -12.06 0.60 2.97
C ARG A 141 -12.16 1.65 4.08
N LEU A 142 -11.03 2.31 4.42
CA LEU A 142 -10.95 3.25 5.55
C LEU A 142 -11.74 4.54 5.29
N TRP A 143 -11.63 5.08 4.10
CA TRP A 143 -12.25 6.36 3.75
C TRP A 143 -13.55 6.21 2.98
N GLN A 144 -14.05 4.97 2.81
CA GLN A 144 -15.28 4.66 2.09
C GLN A 144 -15.31 5.28 0.68
N GLN A 145 -14.18 5.15 -0.03
CA GLN A 145 -14.00 5.65 -1.39
C GLN A 145 -13.93 4.48 -2.38
N PRO A 146 -15.06 4.10 -3.01
CA PRO A 146 -15.11 2.97 -3.94
C PRO A 146 -14.14 3.08 -5.10
N GLN A 147 -13.77 4.30 -5.51
CA GLN A 147 -12.82 4.51 -6.61
C GLN A 147 -11.45 3.92 -6.30
N TYR A 148 -10.93 4.08 -5.08
CA TYR A 148 -9.65 3.47 -4.71
C TYR A 148 -9.71 1.94 -4.75
N THR A 149 -10.82 1.35 -4.33
CA THR A 149 -11.01 -0.10 -4.44
C THR A 149 -11.02 -0.54 -5.90
N GLN A 150 -11.68 0.21 -6.77
CA GLN A 150 -11.69 -0.08 -8.22
C GLN A 150 -10.30 0.07 -8.84
N ASP A 151 -9.56 1.12 -8.47
CA ASP A 151 -8.18 1.33 -8.94
C ASP A 151 -7.27 0.17 -8.50
N ALA A 152 -7.42 -0.30 -7.25
CA ALA A 152 -6.69 -1.46 -6.72
C ALA A 152 -6.98 -2.74 -7.53
N LEU A 153 -8.25 -3.03 -7.81
CA LEU A 153 -8.66 -4.20 -8.59
C LEU A 153 -8.10 -4.13 -10.01
N THR A 154 -8.18 -2.95 -10.64
CA THR A 154 -7.64 -2.72 -11.99
C THR A 154 -6.13 -2.97 -12.04
N MET A 155 -5.37 -2.50 -11.03
CA MET A 155 -3.94 -2.79 -10.95
C MET A 155 -3.66 -4.27 -10.69
N LEU A 156 -4.43 -4.92 -9.82
CA LEU A 156 -4.25 -6.34 -9.51
C LEU A 156 -4.45 -7.22 -10.75
N GLU A 157 -5.43 -6.90 -11.59
CA GLU A 157 -5.65 -7.59 -12.88
C GLU A 157 -4.41 -7.48 -13.79
N LEU A 158 -3.79 -6.30 -13.84
CA LEU A 158 -2.56 -6.10 -14.63
C LEU A 158 -1.36 -6.84 -14.04
N ILE A 159 -1.19 -6.85 -12.71
CA ILE A 159 -0.13 -7.62 -12.04
C ILE A 159 -0.26 -9.11 -12.41
N VAL A 160 -1.47 -9.66 -12.33
CA VAL A 160 -1.71 -11.06 -12.69
C VAL A 160 -1.41 -11.33 -14.16
N ALA A 161 -1.76 -10.40 -15.05
CA ALA A 161 -1.55 -10.55 -16.48
C ALA A 161 -0.09 -10.38 -16.92
N ASP A 162 0.64 -9.45 -16.31
CA ASP A 162 1.95 -9.01 -16.78
C ASP A 162 3.12 -9.57 -15.97
N GLU A 163 2.90 -9.91 -14.68
CA GLU A 163 3.99 -10.28 -13.76
C GLU A 163 3.86 -11.70 -13.20
N VAL A 164 2.70 -12.35 -13.31
CA VAL A 164 2.54 -13.76 -12.91
C VAL A 164 2.77 -14.65 -14.12
N VAL A 165 3.79 -15.50 -14.02
CA VAL A 165 4.21 -16.40 -15.11
C VAL A 165 4.23 -17.84 -14.61
N ASP A 166 3.74 -18.77 -15.42
CA ASP A 166 3.84 -20.19 -15.13
C ASP A 166 5.25 -20.68 -15.47
N LEU A 167 6.05 -20.96 -14.43
CA LEU A 167 7.41 -21.45 -14.60
C LEU A 167 7.44 -22.98 -14.57
N PRO A 168 8.17 -23.63 -15.50
CA PRO A 168 8.27 -25.09 -15.56
C PRO A 168 8.74 -25.70 -14.23
N GLY A 169 7.92 -26.58 -13.66
CA GLY A 169 8.21 -27.26 -12.39
C GLY A 169 7.92 -26.45 -11.12
N LEU A 170 7.57 -25.15 -11.23
CA LEU A 170 7.24 -24.29 -10.10
C LEU A 170 5.78 -23.82 -10.11
N GLY A 171 5.12 -23.83 -11.28
CA GLY A 171 3.77 -23.28 -11.43
C GLY A 171 3.76 -21.74 -11.49
N PRO A 172 2.60 -21.10 -11.19
CA PRO A 172 2.46 -19.65 -11.24
C PRO A 172 3.37 -18.96 -10.23
N MET A 173 4.23 -18.06 -10.71
CA MET A 173 5.18 -17.30 -9.91
C MET A 173 5.08 -15.83 -10.24
N LEU A 174 5.10 -14.99 -9.20
CA LEU A 174 5.25 -13.55 -9.36
C LEU A 174 6.72 -13.23 -9.66
N LEU A 175 6.96 -12.54 -10.75
CA LEU A 175 8.28 -12.07 -11.14
C LEU A 175 8.55 -10.67 -10.57
N PRO A 176 9.82 -10.25 -10.45
CA PRO A 176 10.15 -8.91 -9.92
C PRO A 176 9.66 -7.74 -10.78
N GLY A 177 9.24 -8.01 -12.01
CA GLY A 177 8.69 -7.03 -12.93
C GLY A 177 8.31 -7.66 -14.26
N ARG A 178 7.67 -6.89 -15.13
CA ARG A 178 7.08 -7.34 -16.40
C ARG A 178 8.10 -7.92 -17.39
N SER A 179 9.33 -7.44 -17.40
CA SER A 179 10.33 -7.84 -18.41
C SER A 179 11.71 -8.05 -17.80
N GLY A 180 12.49 -8.94 -18.42
CA GLY A 180 13.92 -9.17 -18.07
C GLY A 180 14.15 -10.24 -17.00
N PHE A 181 13.11 -10.84 -16.40
CA PHE A 181 13.23 -11.75 -15.26
C PHE A 181 12.98 -13.23 -15.59
N ALA A 182 12.36 -13.53 -16.72
CA ALA A 182 12.20 -14.89 -17.20
C ALA A 182 12.36 -14.93 -18.72
N THR A 183 13.07 -15.96 -19.21
CA THR A 183 13.06 -16.34 -20.62
C THR A 183 12.01 -17.41 -20.78
N ILE A 184 10.82 -17.05 -21.28
CA ILE A 184 9.80 -18.03 -21.63
C ILE A 184 10.14 -18.54 -23.02
N PRO A 185 10.36 -19.87 -23.20
CA PRO A 185 10.48 -20.45 -24.54
C PRO A 185 9.22 -20.12 -25.33
N GLN A 186 9.35 -19.47 -26.47
CA GLN A 186 8.23 -19.28 -27.38
C GLN A 186 7.75 -20.68 -27.81
N GLN A 187 6.49 -20.99 -27.55
CA GLN A 187 5.81 -22.18 -28.01
C GLN A 187 5.49 -22.06 -29.49
#